data_44d3deb756bcd8d503a6cbf3a82739f2
#
_entry.id   44d3deb756bcd8d503a6cbf3a82739f2
#
_cell.length_a   1.000
_cell.length_b   1.000
_cell.length_c   1.000
_cell.angle_alpha   90.00
_cell.angle_beta   90.00
_cell.angle_gamma   90.00
#
_symmetry.space_group_name_H-M   'P 1'
#
loop_
_entity.id
_entity.type
_entity.pdbx_description
1 polymer ?
#
loop_
_entity_poly.entity_id
_entity_poly.type
_entity_poly.pdbx_seq_one_letter_code
_entity_poly.pdbx_strand_id
1 'polypeptide(L)'
;MKRIIYSLLFAAGTLFAGCSDDDTQAPLNTPIQEGNNLYGVVTDPNGAPVGGIVVSDGFSCVATDANGVYQMPRHADAFHVFYRIPADREIPMSEGRPCFWQRLSKTQERYDFVLMPQQAVETDFKLVCIADPQVQKDTDLARFKEESVPDIRAHVSTLEGPVYGITLGDIIFNEKAKDVTNQMMPPIALAMRESEIGLKLFQVMGNHDNCMTPTVTDESSNFDLAGRRNFEYKFGPCDYSFDRGNAHIVAMDDVLLTDEKHNPSDYEGGFTDAQVEWLRQDLSLVPKEKLVIFCVHIPLRNATSFNRETVRNLLKEFDNVHIMAGHTHYAQNYIDGDVYEHIHGAVCGAWWKSTINVDGTPNGYGVYDISGSKIENWYYKPTRLSKDFQIRMY
;
A
#
# COMPACT_ATOMS: atom_id res chain seq x y z
N MET A 1 -38.00 -11.19 50.29
CA MET A 1 -37.36 -11.92 49.20
C MET A 1 -36.43 -10.98 48.44
N LYS A 2 -35.13 -11.06 48.73
CA LYS A 2 -34.11 -10.20 48.09
C LYS A 2 -33.64 -10.94 46.83
N ARG A 3 -33.78 -10.33 45.64
CA ARG A 3 -33.20 -10.79 44.39
C ARG A 3 -31.80 -10.20 44.27
N ILE A 4 -30.79 -11.09 44.24
CA ILE A 4 -29.40 -10.77 43.96
C ILE A 4 -29.24 -10.81 42.47
N ILE A 5 -28.86 -9.68 41.84
CA ILE A 5 -28.48 -9.59 40.44
C ILE A 5 -26.98 -9.71 40.39
N TYR A 6 -26.48 -10.78 39.78
CA TYR A 6 -25.05 -10.93 39.42
C TYR A 6 -24.77 -10.18 38.11
N SER A 7 -24.06 -9.09 38.21
CA SER A 7 -23.47 -8.44 37.06
C SER A 7 -22.16 -9.12 36.71
N LEU A 8 -22.11 -9.82 35.56
CA LEU A 8 -20.85 -10.27 34.96
C LEU A 8 -20.17 -9.05 34.32
N LEU A 9 -19.10 -8.58 34.91
CA LEU A 9 -18.15 -7.69 34.27
C LEU A 9 -17.26 -8.55 33.36
N PHE A 10 -17.41 -8.41 32.03
CA PHE A 10 -16.41 -8.82 31.07
C PHE A 10 -15.30 -7.77 31.09
N ALA A 11 -14.19 -8.08 31.71
CA ALA A 11 -12.97 -7.30 31.57
C ALA A 11 -12.32 -7.65 30.24
N ALA A 12 -12.48 -6.78 29.23
CA ALA A 12 -11.65 -6.80 28.04
C ALA A 12 -10.24 -6.37 28.45
N GLY A 13 -9.36 -7.36 28.61
CA GLY A 13 -7.95 -7.11 28.82
C GLY A 13 -7.31 -6.58 27.54
N THR A 14 -7.09 -5.28 27.48
CA THR A 14 -6.13 -4.70 26.54
C THR A 14 -4.75 -5.16 26.96
N LEU A 15 -4.21 -6.13 26.25
CA LEU A 15 -2.79 -6.47 26.30
C LEU A 15 -2.01 -5.28 25.75
N PHE A 16 -1.63 -4.37 26.62
CA PHE A 16 -0.49 -3.51 26.36
C PHE A 16 0.74 -4.43 26.33
N ALA A 17 1.35 -4.60 25.17
CA ALA A 17 2.71 -5.10 25.08
C ALA A 17 3.61 -4.05 25.74
N GLY A 18 3.78 -4.16 27.04
CA GLY A 18 4.81 -3.43 27.77
C GLY A 18 6.16 -3.95 27.31
N CYS A 19 7.07 -3.06 26.92
CA CYS A 19 8.49 -3.35 26.82
C CYS A 19 8.95 -3.91 28.17
N SER A 20 9.16 -5.23 28.23
CA SER A 20 9.97 -5.85 29.25
C SER A 20 11.37 -5.97 28.69
N ASP A 21 12.37 -5.46 29.41
CA ASP A 21 13.81 -5.51 29.09
C ASP A 21 14.41 -6.93 29.14
N ASP A 22 13.65 -7.94 28.71
CA ASP A 22 14.08 -9.34 28.63
C ASP A 22 13.66 -9.96 27.27
N ASP A 23 13.78 -9.18 26.18
CA ASP A 23 13.64 -9.69 24.82
C ASP A 23 14.87 -10.57 24.49
N THR A 24 14.74 -11.87 24.75
CA THR A 24 15.65 -12.86 24.19
C THR A 24 15.43 -12.87 22.67
N GLN A 25 16.25 -12.10 21.95
CA GLN A 25 16.25 -12.09 20.49
C GLN A 25 16.39 -13.54 19.97
N ALA A 26 15.66 -13.86 18.90
CA ALA A 26 15.77 -15.16 18.25
C ALA A 26 17.24 -15.47 17.90
N PRO A 27 17.72 -16.70 18.06
CA PRO A 27 19.11 -17.04 17.81
C PRO A 27 19.44 -16.87 16.31
N LEU A 28 20.60 -16.25 16.02
CA LEU A 28 21.18 -16.23 14.68
C LEU A 28 21.90 -17.55 14.42
N ASN A 29 21.19 -18.52 13.83
CA ASN A 29 21.73 -19.83 13.52
C ASN A 29 22.51 -19.87 12.20
N THR A 30 22.55 -18.79 11.46
CA THR A 30 23.34 -18.58 10.25
C THR A 30 24.32 -17.43 10.47
N PRO A 31 25.62 -17.61 10.24
CA PRO A 31 26.61 -16.53 10.36
C PRO A 31 26.31 -15.38 9.39
N ILE A 32 26.45 -14.16 9.86
CA ILE A 32 26.35 -12.98 9.01
C ILE A 32 27.63 -12.84 8.20
N GLN A 33 27.49 -12.74 6.88
CA GLN A 33 28.61 -12.58 5.96
C GLN A 33 29.22 -11.18 6.06
N GLU A 34 30.51 -11.08 5.84
CA GLU A 34 31.22 -9.80 5.82
C GLU A 34 30.61 -8.88 4.74
N GLY A 35 30.36 -7.64 5.09
CA GLY A 35 29.73 -6.63 4.23
C GLY A 35 28.20 -6.52 4.38
N ASN A 36 27.54 -7.52 5.00
CA ASN A 36 26.11 -7.44 5.29
C ASN A 36 25.89 -6.73 6.65
N ASN A 37 25.26 -5.57 6.58
CA ASN A 37 24.97 -4.73 7.73
C ASN A 37 23.46 -4.44 7.90
N LEU A 38 22.62 -5.21 7.21
CA LEU A 38 21.19 -5.30 7.44
C LEU A 38 20.80 -6.77 7.46
N TYR A 39 20.35 -7.25 8.62
CA TYR A 39 20.02 -8.65 8.83
C TYR A 39 18.95 -8.82 9.92
N GLY A 40 18.41 -10.02 10.03
CA GLY A 40 17.47 -10.40 11.08
C GLY A 40 16.97 -11.81 10.93
N VAL A 41 16.06 -12.18 11.82
CA VAL A 41 15.39 -13.50 11.84
C VAL A 41 13.90 -13.30 11.67
N VAL A 42 13.32 -14.11 10.79
CA VAL A 42 11.87 -14.22 10.64
C VAL A 42 11.39 -15.48 11.32
N THR A 43 10.46 -15.34 12.27
CA THR A 43 9.92 -16.46 13.05
C THR A 43 8.39 -16.48 12.99
N ASP A 44 7.82 -17.62 13.38
CA ASP A 44 6.42 -17.70 13.79
C ASP A 44 6.24 -17.24 15.25
N PRO A 45 5.00 -17.16 15.78
CA PRO A 45 4.74 -16.75 17.17
C PRO A 45 5.31 -17.70 18.23
N ASN A 46 5.67 -18.92 17.86
CA ASN A 46 6.28 -19.91 18.76
C ASN A 46 7.83 -19.83 18.74
N GLY A 47 8.39 -18.89 17.96
CA GLY A 47 9.82 -18.75 17.78
C GLY A 47 10.43 -19.72 16.75
N ALA A 48 9.62 -20.50 16.02
CA ALA A 48 10.12 -21.35 14.95
C ALA A 48 10.53 -20.52 13.74
N PRO A 49 11.70 -20.80 13.11
CA PRO A 49 12.17 -20.03 11.96
C PRO A 49 11.25 -20.20 10.75
N VAL A 50 11.07 -19.12 9.97
CA VAL A 50 10.29 -19.15 8.74
C VAL A 50 11.22 -18.85 7.56
N GLY A 51 11.52 -19.87 6.76
CA GLY A 51 12.35 -19.76 5.56
C GLY A 51 11.53 -19.35 4.34
N GLY A 52 12.24 -18.79 3.33
CA GLY A 52 11.64 -18.40 2.05
C GLY A 52 10.86 -17.08 2.07
N ILE A 53 10.93 -16.32 3.16
CA ILE A 53 10.30 -14.99 3.25
C ILE A 53 11.19 -13.97 2.53
N VAL A 54 10.61 -13.26 1.56
CA VAL A 54 11.33 -12.19 0.87
C VAL A 54 11.35 -10.95 1.75
N VAL A 55 12.55 -10.46 2.04
CA VAL A 55 12.79 -9.23 2.81
C VAL A 55 13.52 -8.24 1.93
N SER A 56 13.18 -6.97 2.06
CA SER A 56 13.71 -5.89 1.24
C SER A 56 14.03 -4.65 2.08
N ASP A 57 14.97 -3.85 1.58
CA ASP A 57 15.26 -2.50 2.06
C ASP A 57 14.73 -1.40 1.10
N GLY A 58 13.95 -1.80 0.09
CA GLY A 58 13.43 -0.93 -0.97
C GLY A 58 14.35 -0.83 -2.20
N PHE A 59 15.54 -1.45 -2.14
CA PHE A 59 16.52 -1.49 -3.24
C PHE A 59 16.94 -2.91 -3.60
N SER A 60 16.99 -3.79 -2.62
CA SER A 60 17.35 -5.20 -2.80
C SER A 60 16.30 -6.10 -2.17
N CYS A 61 16.15 -7.31 -2.75
CA CYS A 61 15.29 -8.36 -2.23
C CYS A 61 16.13 -9.60 -1.92
N VAL A 62 15.97 -10.17 -0.72
CA VAL A 62 16.59 -11.44 -0.33
C VAL A 62 15.56 -12.36 0.33
N ALA A 63 15.71 -13.65 0.16
CA ALA A 63 14.85 -14.61 0.86
C ALA A 63 15.52 -15.10 2.15
N THR A 64 14.74 -15.33 3.22
CA THR A 64 15.24 -15.97 4.42
C THR A 64 15.68 -17.42 4.12
N ASP A 65 16.75 -17.86 4.76
CA ASP A 65 17.23 -19.24 4.70
C ASP A 65 16.35 -20.19 5.55
N ALA A 66 16.73 -21.46 5.63
CA ALA A 66 16.01 -22.47 6.43
C ALA A 66 16.01 -22.17 7.94
N ASN A 67 16.90 -21.34 8.43
CA ASN A 67 16.96 -20.85 9.81
C ASN A 67 16.17 -19.54 10.01
N GLY A 68 15.42 -19.09 9.00
CA GLY A 68 14.68 -17.83 9.02
C GLY A 68 15.55 -16.58 8.91
N VAL A 69 16.87 -16.72 8.65
CA VAL A 69 17.81 -15.60 8.62
C VAL A 69 17.82 -14.96 7.24
N TYR A 70 17.70 -13.64 7.20
CA TYR A 70 18.00 -12.83 6.03
C TYR A 70 19.18 -11.90 6.31
N GLN A 71 19.94 -11.57 5.30
CA GLN A 71 21.07 -10.64 5.39
C GLN A 71 21.40 -10.01 4.03
N MET A 72 21.72 -8.73 4.03
CA MET A 72 22.10 -7.99 2.84
C MET A 72 22.97 -6.77 3.19
N PRO A 73 23.76 -6.23 2.25
CA PRO A 73 24.29 -4.88 2.38
C PRO A 73 23.13 -3.88 2.37
N ARG A 74 23.04 -3.02 3.39
CA ARG A 74 22.02 -1.98 3.45
C ARG A 74 22.32 -0.89 2.43
N HIS A 75 21.33 -0.52 1.60
CA HIS A 75 21.45 0.63 0.72
C HIS A 75 21.52 1.94 1.52
N ALA A 76 22.32 2.91 1.06
CA ALA A 76 22.54 4.18 1.77
C ALA A 76 21.24 5.00 1.95
N ASP A 77 20.35 4.96 0.97
CA ASP A 77 19.08 5.68 0.96
C ASP A 77 17.91 4.87 1.53
N ALA A 78 18.15 3.61 1.98
CA ALA A 78 17.12 2.77 2.55
C ALA A 78 16.53 3.39 3.82
N PHE A 79 15.20 3.51 3.87
CA PHE A 79 14.48 4.13 4.98
C PHE A 79 13.73 3.10 5.83
N HIS A 80 13.27 2.03 5.20
CA HIS A 80 12.60 0.91 5.84
C HIS A 80 13.31 -0.41 5.54
N VAL A 81 13.10 -1.39 6.40
CA VAL A 81 13.23 -2.81 6.08
C VAL A 81 11.84 -3.42 6.22
N PHE A 82 11.44 -4.24 5.26
CA PHE A 82 10.10 -4.81 5.20
C PHE A 82 10.14 -6.21 4.57
N TYR A 83 9.08 -6.97 4.77
CA TYR A 83 8.93 -8.26 4.13
C TYR A 83 7.71 -8.29 3.22
N ARG A 84 7.78 -9.06 2.14
CA ARG A 84 6.63 -9.41 1.32
C ARG A 84 5.71 -10.30 2.15
N ILE A 85 4.47 -9.84 2.43
CA ILE A 85 3.52 -10.60 3.23
C ILE A 85 3.08 -11.83 2.41
N PRO A 86 3.37 -13.07 2.86
CA PRO A 86 2.95 -14.26 2.15
C PRO A 86 1.44 -14.49 2.26
N ALA A 87 0.86 -15.22 1.29
CA ALA A 87 -0.57 -15.52 1.25
C ALA A 87 -1.07 -16.35 2.44
N ASP A 88 -0.19 -17.13 3.07
CA ASP A 88 -0.46 -17.98 4.24
C ASP A 88 -0.23 -17.28 5.58
N ARG A 89 0.03 -15.97 5.56
CA ARG A 89 0.29 -15.17 6.76
C ARG A 89 -0.75 -14.05 6.90
N GLU A 90 -1.08 -13.73 8.15
CA GLU A 90 -1.94 -12.59 8.44
C GLU A 90 -1.27 -11.28 8.01
N ILE A 91 -2.09 -10.29 7.61
CA ILE A 91 -1.60 -8.93 7.41
C ILE A 91 -1.36 -8.30 8.79
N PRO A 92 -0.11 -7.96 9.14
CA PRO A 92 0.18 -7.31 10.41
C PRO A 92 -0.41 -5.89 10.42
N MET A 93 -1.01 -5.52 11.53
CA MET A 93 -1.69 -4.24 11.68
C MET A 93 -1.08 -3.43 12.82
N SER A 94 -0.82 -2.16 12.57
CA SER A 94 -0.44 -1.18 13.58
C SER A 94 -1.27 0.08 13.41
N GLU A 95 -1.82 0.61 14.49
CA GLU A 95 -2.69 1.78 14.46
C GLU A 95 -3.84 1.67 13.43
N GLY A 96 -4.35 0.46 13.16
CA GLY A 96 -5.42 0.19 12.20
C GLY A 96 -5.02 0.26 10.73
N ARG A 97 -3.74 0.10 10.41
CA ARG A 97 -3.18 0.04 9.06
C ARG A 97 -2.21 -1.12 8.91
N PRO A 98 -2.02 -1.69 7.70
CA PRO A 98 -0.96 -2.65 7.43
C PRO A 98 0.42 -2.11 7.83
N CYS A 99 1.19 -2.91 8.59
CA CYS A 99 2.50 -2.52 9.09
C CYS A 99 3.45 -3.73 9.06
N PHE A 100 3.98 -4.05 7.89
CA PHE A 100 4.88 -5.16 7.59
C PHE A 100 6.34 -4.71 7.50
N TRP A 101 6.66 -3.57 8.06
CA TRP A 101 7.94 -2.87 7.95
C TRP A 101 8.42 -2.34 9.29
N GLN A 102 9.72 -2.09 9.37
CA GLN A 102 10.36 -1.38 10.45
C GLN A 102 11.19 -0.24 9.85
N ARG A 103 11.21 0.92 10.54
CA ARG A 103 12.04 2.02 10.12
C ARG A 103 13.49 1.77 10.50
N LEU A 104 14.40 1.99 9.54
CA LEU A 104 15.81 1.81 9.75
C LEU A 104 16.38 2.94 10.61
N SER A 105 17.23 2.57 11.56
CA SER A 105 18.05 3.48 12.39
C SER A 105 19.49 3.44 11.90
N LYS A 106 20.24 4.53 12.12
CA LYS A 106 21.66 4.62 11.73
C LYS A 106 22.57 3.64 12.49
N THR A 107 22.16 3.23 13.67
CA THR A 107 22.99 2.44 14.59
C THR A 107 22.53 0.99 14.75
N GLN A 108 21.37 0.66 14.19
CA GLN A 108 20.82 -0.70 14.29
C GLN A 108 20.99 -1.42 12.96
N GLU A 109 21.50 -2.64 13.03
CA GLU A 109 21.71 -3.52 11.87
C GLU A 109 20.73 -4.70 11.86
N ARG A 110 20.23 -5.10 13.03
CA ARG A 110 19.35 -6.27 13.18
C ARG A 110 17.90 -5.87 13.35
N TYR A 111 17.02 -6.46 12.50
CA TYR A 111 15.58 -6.27 12.51
C TYR A 111 14.89 -7.62 12.36
N ASP A 112 14.23 -8.08 13.41
CA ASP A 112 13.53 -9.36 13.43
C ASP A 112 12.03 -9.15 13.12
N PHE A 113 11.40 -10.19 12.52
CA PHE A 113 9.98 -10.17 12.22
C PHE A 113 9.30 -11.44 12.76
N VAL A 114 8.08 -11.29 13.26
CA VAL A 114 7.22 -12.40 13.66
C VAL A 114 5.99 -12.44 12.76
N LEU A 115 5.78 -13.55 12.05
CA LEU A 115 4.71 -13.70 11.08
C LEU A 115 3.61 -14.62 11.63
N MET A 116 2.43 -14.05 11.89
CA MET A 116 1.26 -14.79 12.32
C MET A 116 0.73 -15.67 11.18
N PRO A 117 0.53 -16.98 11.37
CA PRO A 117 -0.05 -17.84 10.36
C PRO A 117 -1.53 -17.46 10.15
N GLN A 118 -1.98 -17.46 8.89
CA GLN A 118 -3.39 -17.33 8.57
C GLN A 118 -4.12 -18.65 8.84
N GLN A 119 -5.38 -18.58 9.32
CA GLN A 119 -6.14 -19.78 9.66
C GLN A 119 -6.42 -20.68 8.46
N ALA A 120 -6.62 -20.08 7.28
CA ALA A 120 -6.79 -20.78 6.02
C ALA A 120 -6.21 -19.91 4.88
N VAL A 121 -5.56 -20.53 3.91
CA VAL A 121 -5.12 -19.84 2.70
C VAL A 121 -6.36 -19.50 1.87
N GLU A 122 -6.50 -18.24 1.52
CA GLU A 122 -7.59 -17.74 0.70
C GLU A 122 -7.36 -18.13 -0.76
N THR A 123 -8.38 -18.56 -1.46
CA THR A 123 -8.37 -18.77 -2.91
C THR A 123 -9.08 -17.65 -3.63
N ASP A 124 -10.05 -17.05 -2.94
CA ASP A 124 -10.93 -16.00 -3.46
C ASP A 124 -10.95 -14.84 -2.47
N PHE A 125 -10.87 -13.64 -3.00
CA PHE A 125 -10.95 -12.41 -2.21
C PHE A 125 -11.42 -11.25 -3.09
N LYS A 126 -11.73 -10.11 -2.47
CA LYS A 126 -12.07 -8.89 -3.18
C LYS A 126 -11.05 -7.80 -2.91
N LEU A 127 -10.77 -7.01 -3.95
CA LEU A 127 -9.91 -5.83 -3.84
C LEU A 127 -10.73 -4.57 -4.12
N VAL A 128 -10.70 -3.63 -3.20
CA VAL A 128 -11.31 -2.31 -3.33
C VAL A 128 -10.22 -1.29 -3.66
N CYS A 129 -10.32 -0.64 -4.82
CA CYS A 129 -9.38 0.37 -5.28
C CYS A 129 -9.96 1.77 -5.09
N ILE A 130 -9.29 2.63 -4.31
CA ILE A 130 -9.73 3.98 -3.95
C ILE A 130 -8.73 4.98 -4.54
N ALA A 131 -9.13 5.71 -5.57
CA ALA A 131 -8.25 6.70 -6.22
C ALA A 131 -8.56 8.13 -5.76
N ASP A 132 -7.53 8.93 -5.65
CA ASP A 132 -7.59 10.39 -5.59
C ASP A 132 -8.56 10.94 -4.51
N PRO A 133 -8.37 10.66 -3.22
CA PRO A 133 -9.11 11.32 -2.15
C PRO A 133 -8.87 12.84 -2.11
N GLN A 134 -7.68 13.29 -2.43
CA GLN A 134 -7.27 14.68 -2.64
C GLN A 134 -7.81 15.67 -1.59
N VAL A 135 -7.63 15.33 -0.31
CA VAL A 135 -8.04 16.19 0.80
C VAL A 135 -7.06 17.34 0.97
N GLN A 136 -7.56 18.57 0.83
CA GLN A 136 -6.75 19.79 0.96
C GLN A 136 -7.01 20.56 2.26
N LYS A 137 -8.21 20.45 2.81
CA LYS A 137 -8.67 21.23 3.96
C LYS A 137 -9.73 20.47 4.76
N ASP A 138 -10.07 21.00 5.93
CA ASP A 138 -11.02 20.37 6.86
C ASP A 138 -12.39 20.07 6.25
N THR A 139 -12.89 20.92 5.34
CA THR A 139 -14.18 20.69 4.68
C THR A 139 -14.13 19.48 3.73
N ASP A 140 -12.99 19.23 3.09
CA ASP A 140 -12.81 18.10 2.19
C ASP A 140 -12.67 16.81 3.04
N LEU A 141 -11.90 16.89 4.13
CA LEU A 141 -11.79 15.81 5.10
C LEU A 141 -13.14 15.44 5.71
N ALA A 142 -13.95 16.44 6.08
CA ALA A 142 -15.29 16.21 6.60
C ALA A 142 -16.16 15.45 5.60
N ARG A 143 -16.16 15.85 4.31
CA ARG A 143 -16.90 15.17 3.26
C ARG A 143 -16.38 13.74 3.00
N PHE A 144 -15.06 13.54 2.99
CA PHE A 144 -14.50 12.19 2.88
C PHE A 144 -14.99 11.29 4.02
N LYS A 145 -14.98 11.79 5.26
CA LYS A 145 -15.45 11.06 6.43
C LYS A 145 -16.96 10.84 6.50
N GLU A 146 -17.75 11.75 5.97
CA GLU A 146 -19.21 11.72 6.04
C GLU A 146 -19.86 11.08 4.81
N GLU A 147 -19.19 11.08 3.65
CA GLU A 147 -19.73 10.57 2.40
C GLU A 147 -19.04 9.27 1.96
N SER A 148 -17.72 9.28 1.80
CA SER A 148 -16.98 8.18 1.18
C SER A 148 -16.71 7.04 2.16
N VAL A 149 -16.18 7.34 3.35
CA VAL A 149 -15.84 6.32 4.35
C VAL A 149 -17.07 5.49 4.77
N PRO A 150 -18.24 6.08 5.11
CA PRO A 150 -19.43 5.30 5.46
C PRO A 150 -19.98 4.47 4.31
N ASP A 151 -19.93 4.99 3.07
CA ASP A 151 -20.38 4.24 1.89
C ASP A 151 -19.49 3.03 1.62
N ILE A 152 -18.17 3.22 1.63
CA ILE A 152 -17.20 2.12 1.47
C ILE A 152 -17.42 1.07 2.54
N ARG A 153 -17.47 1.47 3.81
CA ARG A 153 -17.69 0.55 4.94
C ARG A 153 -18.99 -0.23 4.81
N ALA A 154 -20.10 0.46 4.48
CA ALA A 154 -21.40 -0.17 4.30
C ALA A 154 -21.38 -1.14 3.14
N HIS A 155 -20.79 -0.77 2.00
CA HIS A 155 -20.71 -1.65 0.83
C HIS A 155 -19.83 -2.86 1.11
N VAL A 156 -18.65 -2.68 1.66
CA VAL A 156 -17.72 -3.76 2.04
C VAL A 156 -18.39 -4.78 2.97
N SER A 157 -19.20 -4.31 3.93
CA SER A 157 -19.94 -5.21 4.84
C SER A 157 -20.97 -6.09 4.16
N THR A 158 -21.35 -5.81 2.90
CA THR A 158 -22.27 -6.64 2.10
C THR A 158 -21.55 -7.65 1.20
N LEU A 159 -20.22 -7.54 1.08
CA LEU A 159 -19.43 -8.43 0.24
C LEU A 159 -19.13 -9.73 0.98
N GLU A 160 -19.19 -10.84 0.29
CA GLU A 160 -18.85 -12.16 0.84
C GLU A 160 -17.35 -12.44 0.70
N GLY A 161 -16.80 -13.12 1.70
CA GLY A 161 -15.38 -13.50 1.74
C GLY A 161 -14.44 -12.37 2.19
N PRO A 162 -13.12 -12.59 2.13
CA PRO A 162 -12.12 -11.61 2.49
C PRO A 162 -12.14 -10.39 1.55
N VAL A 163 -12.00 -9.19 2.13
CA VAL A 163 -11.97 -7.94 1.37
C VAL A 163 -10.77 -7.12 1.82
N TYR A 164 -9.96 -6.71 0.86
CA TYR A 164 -8.79 -5.86 1.04
C TYR A 164 -8.96 -4.55 0.28
N GLY A 165 -8.25 -3.52 0.69
CA GLY A 165 -8.27 -2.23 0.00
C GLY A 165 -6.88 -1.77 -0.37
N ILE A 166 -6.80 -0.97 -1.44
CA ILE A 166 -5.62 -0.23 -1.81
C ILE A 166 -6.01 1.16 -2.31
N THR A 167 -5.30 2.20 -1.85
CA THR A 167 -5.40 3.51 -2.49
C THR A 167 -4.52 3.57 -3.73
N LEU A 168 -4.89 4.42 -4.67
CA LEU A 168 -4.13 4.63 -5.90
C LEU A 168 -3.54 6.05 -5.97
N GLY A 169 -3.03 6.53 -4.84
CA GLY A 169 -2.34 7.79 -4.72
C GLY A 169 -3.24 9.01 -4.57
N ASP A 170 -2.58 10.17 -4.46
CA ASP A 170 -3.21 11.48 -4.25
C ASP A 170 -4.18 11.49 -3.07
N ILE A 171 -3.68 11.02 -1.92
CA ILE A 171 -4.44 10.98 -0.66
C ILE A 171 -4.77 12.40 -0.21
N ILE A 172 -3.81 13.31 -0.34
CA ILE A 172 -3.97 14.74 -0.11
C ILE A 172 -3.84 15.53 -1.40
N PHE A 173 -4.10 16.86 -1.33
CA PHE A 173 -3.91 17.77 -2.45
C PHE A 173 -3.05 18.96 -2.04
N ASN A 174 -1.76 18.93 -2.38
CA ASN A 174 -0.77 19.90 -1.92
C ASN A 174 -0.33 20.95 -2.97
N GLU A 175 -1.12 21.18 -4.02
CA GLU A 175 -0.75 21.90 -5.26
C GLU A 175 0.16 23.15 -5.09
N LYS A 176 0.05 23.89 -4.01
CA LYS A 176 0.87 25.11 -3.78
C LYS A 176 1.16 25.39 -2.31
N ALA A 177 0.66 24.57 -1.42
CA ALA A 177 0.76 24.83 0.01
C ALA A 177 1.81 23.90 0.65
N LYS A 178 2.93 24.46 1.02
CA LYS A 178 4.04 23.74 1.66
C LYS A 178 3.64 22.87 2.86
N ASP A 179 2.51 23.18 3.51
CA ASP A 179 2.13 22.57 4.78
C ASP A 179 0.94 21.60 4.68
N VAL A 180 0.33 21.39 3.50
CA VAL A 180 -0.85 20.52 3.36
C VAL A 180 -0.54 19.08 3.72
N THR A 181 0.63 18.56 3.30
CA THR A 181 1.08 17.22 3.65
C THR A 181 1.18 17.05 5.17
N ASN A 182 1.75 18.02 5.88
CA ASN A 182 1.88 17.99 7.33
C ASN A 182 0.54 18.13 8.05
N GLN A 183 -0.40 18.91 7.48
CA GLN A 183 -1.69 19.21 8.12
C GLN A 183 -2.74 18.14 7.81
N MET A 184 -2.85 17.67 6.57
CA MET A 184 -3.93 16.79 6.13
C MET A 184 -3.55 15.30 6.14
N MET A 185 -2.28 14.94 5.97
CA MET A 185 -1.85 13.55 5.99
C MET A 185 -2.17 12.83 7.33
N PRO A 186 -1.93 13.42 8.52
CA PRO A 186 -2.30 12.77 9.77
C PRO A 186 -3.80 12.53 9.94
N PRO A 187 -4.71 13.51 9.76
CA PRO A 187 -6.14 13.29 9.97
C PRO A 187 -6.79 12.40 8.92
N ILE A 188 -6.37 12.43 7.64
CA ILE A 188 -6.90 11.51 6.65
C ILE A 188 -6.43 10.07 6.90
N ALA A 189 -5.19 9.88 7.35
CA ALA A 189 -4.70 8.57 7.75
C ALA A 189 -5.51 7.96 8.91
N LEU A 190 -6.05 8.79 9.81
CA LEU A 190 -6.97 8.33 10.84
C LEU A 190 -8.31 7.88 10.26
N ALA A 191 -8.86 8.61 9.28
CA ALA A 191 -10.10 8.26 8.61
C ALA A 191 -10.00 6.98 7.75
N MET A 192 -8.77 6.62 7.35
CA MET A 192 -8.46 5.41 6.56
C MET A 192 -8.10 4.19 7.41
N ARG A 193 -8.22 4.25 8.73
CA ARG A 193 -8.02 3.08 9.61
C ARG A 193 -9.07 2.01 9.34
N GLU A 194 -8.72 0.75 9.53
CA GLU A 194 -9.66 -0.39 9.40
C GLU A 194 -10.93 -0.18 10.24
N SER A 195 -10.80 0.33 11.46
CA SER A 195 -11.94 0.65 12.34
C SER A 195 -12.92 1.66 11.77
N GLU A 196 -12.46 2.54 10.89
CA GLU A 196 -13.27 3.59 10.26
C GLU A 196 -13.83 3.12 8.90
N ILE A 197 -12.95 2.71 8.00
CA ILE A 197 -13.29 2.39 6.60
C ILE A 197 -13.75 0.93 6.40
N GLY A 198 -13.44 0.04 7.35
CA GLY A 198 -13.81 -1.38 7.28
C GLY A 198 -12.90 -2.24 6.41
N LEU A 199 -11.72 -1.73 6.04
CA LEU A 199 -10.75 -2.40 5.16
C LEU A 199 -9.35 -2.41 5.78
N LYS A 200 -8.61 -3.49 5.59
CA LYS A 200 -7.16 -3.48 5.67
C LYS A 200 -6.66 -2.79 4.40
N LEU A 201 -6.35 -1.49 4.52
CA LEU A 201 -6.13 -0.59 3.40
C LEU A 201 -4.65 -0.32 3.20
N PHE A 202 -4.10 -0.83 2.11
CA PHE A 202 -2.76 -0.53 1.62
C PHE A 202 -2.72 0.82 0.90
N GLN A 203 -1.53 1.41 0.73
CA GLN A 203 -1.41 2.77 0.21
C GLN A 203 -0.42 2.82 -0.95
N VAL A 204 -0.80 3.46 -2.04
CA VAL A 204 0.10 3.93 -3.11
C VAL A 204 0.27 5.43 -2.95
N MET A 205 1.46 5.94 -3.24
CA MET A 205 1.76 7.36 -3.24
C MET A 205 1.38 8.00 -4.57
N GLY A 206 0.87 9.24 -4.54
CA GLY A 206 0.59 10.04 -5.73
C GLY A 206 1.41 11.34 -5.75
N ASN A 207 1.30 12.12 -6.84
CA ASN A 207 2.10 13.32 -7.02
C ASN A 207 1.78 14.41 -6.00
N HIS A 208 0.55 14.48 -5.51
CA HIS A 208 0.17 15.43 -4.47
C HIS A 208 0.54 14.98 -3.04
N ASP A 209 0.99 13.75 -2.84
CA ASP A 209 1.41 13.24 -1.54
C ASP A 209 2.86 13.60 -1.19
N ASN A 210 3.61 14.13 -2.16
CA ASN A 210 4.97 14.60 -1.93
C ASN A 210 5.03 15.77 -0.95
N CYS A 211 5.99 15.74 -0.05
CA CYS A 211 6.27 16.80 0.91
C CYS A 211 7.56 17.54 0.58
N MET A 212 7.43 18.82 0.28
CA MET A 212 8.58 19.68 -0.03
C MET A 212 9.29 20.21 1.20
N THR A 213 8.70 20.04 2.37
CA THR A 213 9.32 20.36 3.66
C THR A 213 9.14 19.16 4.59
N PRO A 214 9.97 18.13 4.44
CA PRO A 214 9.88 16.95 5.28
C PRO A 214 10.02 17.33 6.75
N THR A 215 9.16 16.77 7.59
CA THR A 215 9.21 16.94 9.05
C THR A 215 10.41 16.22 9.66
N VAL A 216 11.09 15.41 8.85
CA VAL A 216 12.26 14.63 9.20
C VAL A 216 13.43 15.19 8.44
N THR A 217 14.51 15.44 9.16
CA THR A 217 15.80 15.76 8.57
C THR A 217 16.28 14.52 7.81
N ASP A 218 16.11 14.53 6.51
CA ASP A 218 16.68 13.52 5.64
C ASP A 218 18.06 13.99 5.19
N GLU A 219 19.05 13.15 5.37
CA GLU A 219 20.41 13.41 4.90
C GLU A 219 20.62 12.95 3.45
N SER A 220 19.56 12.40 2.81
CA SER A 220 19.61 12.07 1.39
C SER A 220 19.84 13.33 0.57
N SER A 221 20.85 13.30 -0.31
CA SER A 221 21.05 14.35 -1.31
C SER A 221 20.02 14.27 -2.45
N ASN A 222 19.20 13.22 -2.45
CA ASN A 222 18.15 12.99 -3.44
C ASN A 222 16.84 13.60 -2.95
N PHE A 223 16.44 14.71 -3.54
CA PHE A 223 15.23 15.44 -3.14
C PHE A 223 13.94 14.69 -3.49
N ASP A 224 13.94 13.82 -4.49
CA ASP A 224 12.80 12.95 -4.82
C ASP A 224 12.51 12.01 -3.65
N LEU A 225 13.53 11.32 -3.13
CA LEU A 225 13.40 10.49 -1.94
C LEU A 225 13.00 11.33 -0.70
N ALA A 226 13.55 12.52 -0.54
CA ALA A 226 13.18 13.43 0.55
C ALA A 226 11.70 13.84 0.48
N GLY A 227 11.16 14.01 -0.72
CA GLY A 227 9.74 14.33 -0.95
C GLY A 227 8.78 13.26 -0.45
N ARG A 228 9.18 11.99 -0.48
CA ARG A 228 8.36 10.85 -0.03
C ARG A 228 8.28 10.70 1.50
N ARG A 229 9.20 11.28 2.26
CA ARG A 229 9.42 10.96 3.68
C ARG A 229 8.18 11.11 4.57
N ASN A 230 7.35 12.11 4.36
CA ASN A 230 6.12 12.27 5.15
C ASN A 230 5.10 11.15 4.87
N PHE A 231 5.00 10.70 3.62
CA PHE A 231 4.20 9.54 3.27
C PHE A 231 4.78 8.27 3.92
N GLU A 232 6.06 8.01 3.74
CA GLU A 232 6.76 6.85 4.28
C GLU A 232 6.71 6.77 5.81
N TYR A 233 6.75 7.93 6.50
CA TYR A 233 6.55 8.00 7.95
C TYR A 233 5.18 7.55 8.38
N LYS A 234 4.17 7.79 7.56
CA LYS A 234 2.78 7.54 7.89
C LYS A 234 2.31 6.15 7.45
N PHE A 235 2.74 5.71 6.28
CA PHE A 235 2.21 4.54 5.61
C PHE A 235 3.24 3.43 5.36
N GLY A 236 4.52 3.70 5.53
CA GLY A 236 5.59 2.74 5.25
C GLY A 236 6.19 2.89 3.86
N PRO A 237 6.84 1.84 3.31
CA PRO A 237 7.54 1.90 2.04
C PRO A 237 6.58 2.29 0.89
N CYS A 238 7.11 3.05 -0.09
CA CYS A 238 6.38 3.42 -1.30
C CYS A 238 6.39 2.29 -2.33
N ASP A 239 7.49 1.54 -2.39
CA ASP A 239 7.66 0.39 -3.28
C ASP A 239 7.65 -0.89 -2.45
N TYR A 240 6.62 -1.73 -2.63
CA TYR A 240 6.45 -2.96 -1.86
C TYR A 240 5.52 -3.95 -2.57
N SER A 241 5.51 -5.20 -2.10
CA SER A 241 4.61 -6.23 -2.60
C SER A 241 4.03 -7.09 -1.47
N PHE A 242 2.94 -7.77 -1.76
CA PHE A 242 2.31 -8.75 -0.88
C PHE A 242 1.50 -9.77 -1.68
N ASP A 243 1.31 -10.95 -1.10
CA ASP A 243 0.52 -12.01 -1.72
C ASP A 243 -0.82 -12.20 -1.01
N ARG A 244 -1.90 -12.46 -1.79
CA ARG A 244 -3.18 -12.98 -1.29
C ARG A 244 -3.70 -14.02 -2.25
N GLY A 245 -4.08 -15.20 -1.72
CA GLY A 245 -4.43 -16.32 -2.57
C GLY A 245 -3.33 -16.61 -3.60
N ASN A 246 -3.71 -16.70 -4.86
CA ASN A 246 -2.77 -16.86 -5.97
C ASN A 246 -2.50 -15.56 -6.72
N ALA A 247 -2.70 -14.42 -6.07
CA ALA A 247 -2.37 -13.11 -6.60
C ALA A 247 -1.12 -12.52 -5.91
N HIS A 248 -0.28 -11.87 -6.68
CA HIS A 248 0.85 -11.07 -6.27
C HIS A 248 0.53 -9.60 -6.53
N ILE A 249 0.41 -8.81 -5.49
CA ILE A 249 0.06 -7.40 -5.55
C ILE A 249 1.33 -6.57 -5.33
N VAL A 250 1.64 -5.69 -6.27
CA VAL A 250 2.79 -4.79 -6.22
C VAL A 250 2.27 -3.36 -6.16
N ALA A 251 2.76 -2.58 -5.24
CA ALA A 251 2.54 -1.13 -5.17
C ALA A 251 3.85 -0.42 -5.40
N MET A 252 3.87 0.55 -6.31
CA MET A 252 5.06 1.34 -6.61
C MET A 252 4.73 2.82 -6.75
N ASP A 253 5.65 3.65 -6.29
CA ASP A 253 5.67 5.08 -6.58
C ASP A 253 6.18 5.30 -8.00
N ASP A 254 5.35 5.88 -8.85
CA ASP A 254 5.68 6.22 -10.23
C ASP A 254 5.73 7.74 -10.48
N VAL A 255 6.01 8.50 -9.43
CA VAL A 255 6.16 9.97 -9.46
C VAL A 255 7.61 10.35 -9.19
N LEU A 256 8.26 10.94 -10.18
CA LEU A 256 9.63 11.42 -10.08
C LEU A 256 9.63 12.96 -9.98
N LEU A 257 10.07 13.48 -8.85
CA LEU A 257 10.24 14.94 -8.70
C LEU A 257 11.46 15.40 -9.48
N THR A 258 11.25 16.33 -10.42
CA THR A 258 12.27 16.81 -11.35
C THR A 258 12.81 18.19 -11.02
N ASP A 259 12.14 18.96 -10.16
CA ASP A 259 12.56 20.30 -9.78
C ASP A 259 13.33 20.33 -8.46
N GLU A 260 14.63 20.64 -8.54
CA GLU A 260 15.49 20.89 -7.37
C GLU A 260 15.00 22.03 -6.47
N LYS A 261 14.14 22.91 -6.97
CA LYS A 261 13.52 24.00 -6.18
C LYS A 261 12.33 23.54 -5.37
N HIS A 262 12.03 22.25 -5.42
CA HIS A 262 10.96 21.61 -4.67
C HIS A 262 9.57 22.17 -4.98
N ASN A 263 9.25 22.25 -6.24
CA ASN A 263 7.87 22.52 -6.67
C ASN A 263 7.13 21.19 -6.90
N PRO A 264 6.12 20.86 -6.10
CA PRO A 264 5.39 19.59 -6.23
C PRO A 264 4.61 19.46 -7.53
N SER A 265 4.53 20.51 -8.33
CA SER A 265 3.94 20.48 -9.66
C SER A 265 4.94 20.10 -10.76
N ASP A 266 6.24 20.03 -10.45
CA ASP A 266 7.29 19.69 -11.41
C ASP A 266 7.72 18.24 -11.17
N TYR A 267 6.95 17.31 -11.73
CA TYR A 267 7.22 15.88 -11.69
C TYR A 267 7.06 15.26 -13.08
N GLU A 268 7.67 14.11 -13.25
CA GLU A 268 7.45 13.22 -14.39
C GLU A 268 6.90 11.89 -13.87
N GLY A 269 6.04 11.24 -14.66
CA GLY A 269 5.65 9.87 -14.36
C GLY A 269 6.77 8.89 -14.71
N GLY A 270 6.99 7.83 -13.97
CA GLY A 270 7.96 6.78 -14.29
C GLY A 270 8.68 6.22 -13.09
N PHE A 271 9.74 5.46 -13.38
CA PHE A 271 10.46 4.70 -12.37
C PHE A 271 11.96 4.94 -12.51
N THR A 272 12.67 5.07 -11.42
CA THR A 272 14.14 5.07 -11.41
C THR A 272 14.70 3.70 -11.80
N ASP A 273 15.96 3.65 -12.22
CA ASP A 273 16.63 2.37 -12.51
C ASP A 273 16.69 1.46 -11.27
N ALA A 274 16.80 2.04 -10.08
CA ALA A 274 16.79 1.32 -8.82
C ALA A 274 15.42 0.66 -8.55
N GLN A 275 14.31 1.35 -8.81
CA GLN A 275 12.97 0.78 -8.69
C GLN A 275 12.72 -0.35 -9.71
N VAL A 276 13.21 -0.19 -10.94
CA VAL A 276 13.12 -1.25 -11.96
C VAL A 276 13.91 -2.48 -11.53
N GLU A 277 15.10 -2.29 -10.96
CA GLU A 277 15.91 -3.41 -10.48
C GLU A 277 15.27 -4.09 -9.26
N TRP A 278 14.70 -3.33 -8.33
CA TRP A 278 13.92 -3.86 -7.22
C TRP A 278 12.73 -4.71 -7.74
N LEU A 279 11.94 -4.17 -8.67
CA LEU A 279 10.80 -4.88 -9.27
C LEU A 279 11.25 -6.17 -9.97
N ARG A 280 12.38 -6.15 -10.69
CA ARG A 280 12.95 -7.33 -11.33
C ARG A 280 13.29 -8.43 -10.32
N GLN A 281 13.91 -8.04 -9.20
CA GLN A 281 14.25 -8.98 -8.13
C GLN A 281 13.00 -9.56 -7.48
N ASP A 282 12.01 -8.73 -7.14
CA ASP A 282 10.76 -9.17 -6.53
C ASP A 282 10.00 -10.13 -7.45
N LEU A 283 9.79 -9.76 -8.72
CA LEU A 283 9.08 -10.59 -9.71
C LEU A 283 9.84 -11.88 -10.09
N SER A 284 11.17 -11.91 -9.96
CA SER A 284 11.96 -13.13 -10.19
C SER A 284 11.64 -14.26 -9.20
N LEU A 285 11.07 -13.91 -8.05
CA LEU A 285 10.67 -14.82 -6.99
C LEU A 285 9.16 -15.15 -7.03
N VAL A 286 8.48 -14.81 -8.14
CA VAL A 286 7.04 -15.02 -8.30
C VAL A 286 6.80 -15.99 -9.47
N PRO A 287 6.03 -17.08 -9.26
CA PRO A 287 5.62 -17.97 -10.33
C PRO A 287 4.84 -17.23 -11.43
N LYS A 288 5.11 -17.56 -12.71
CA LYS A 288 4.54 -16.81 -13.84
C LYS A 288 3.03 -17.00 -14.03
N GLU A 289 2.48 -18.07 -13.48
CA GLU A 289 1.04 -18.39 -13.46
C GLU A 289 0.25 -17.63 -12.39
N LYS A 290 0.90 -16.88 -11.49
CA LYS A 290 0.20 -16.01 -10.56
C LYS A 290 -0.42 -14.82 -11.29
N LEU A 291 -1.57 -14.38 -10.80
CA LEU A 291 -2.11 -13.07 -11.15
C LEU A 291 -1.19 -11.98 -10.59
N VAL A 292 -0.72 -11.07 -11.41
CA VAL A 292 -0.02 -9.86 -10.96
C VAL A 292 -0.96 -8.67 -11.01
N ILE A 293 -1.16 -8.01 -9.86
CA ILE A 293 -1.90 -6.75 -9.76
C ILE A 293 -0.87 -5.66 -9.46
N PHE A 294 -0.61 -4.80 -10.44
CA PHE A 294 0.39 -3.74 -10.35
C PHE A 294 -0.30 -2.40 -10.09
N CYS A 295 -0.10 -1.82 -8.92
CA CYS A 295 -0.77 -0.63 -8.44
C CYS A 295 0.18 0.56 -8.45
N VAL A 296 -0.20 1.61 -9.19
CA VAL A 296 0.54 2.86 -9.36
C VAL A 296 -0.41 4.04 -9.29
N HIS A 297 0.10 5.25 -9.27
CA HIS A 297 -0.73 6.43 -9.33
C HIS A 297 -0.98 6.89 -10.76
N ILE A 298 0.07 7.14 -11.53
CA ILE A 298 0.00 7.62 -12.91
C ILE A 298 -0.22 6.42 -13.85
N PRO A 299 -1.25 6.44 -14.71
CA PRO A 299 -1.46 5.35 -15.65
C PRO A 299 -0.24 5.08 -16.52
N LEU A 300 0.21 3.82 -16.60
CA LEU A 300 1.36 3.45 -17.43
C LEU A 300 1.12 3.76 -18.91
N ARG A 301 -0.14 3.76 -19.33
CA ARG A 301 -0.53 4.17 -20.68
C ARG A 301 -0.16 5.63 -20.96
N ASN A 302 -0.39 6.53 -19.99
CA ASN A 302 -0.21 7.98 -20.16
C ASN A 302 1.20 8.45 -19.81
N ALA A 303 1.98 7.62 -19.14
CA ALA A 303 3.33 7.99 -18.76
C ALA A 303 4.20 8.20 -20.01
N THR A 304 4.66 9.40 -20.23
CA THR A 304 5.64 9.73 -21.27
C THR A 304 7.06 9.29 -20.90
N SER A 305 7.22 8.54 -19.85
CA SER A 305 8.27 8.67 -18.89
C SER A 305 9.20 7.48 -18.79
N PHE A 306 10.14 7.71 -17.91
CA PHE A 306 11.34 6.96 -17.65
C PHE A 306 11.01 5.50 -17.29
N ASN A 307 11.66 4.55 -17.96
CA ASN A 307 11.55 3.11 -17.67
C ASN A 307 10.17 2.45 -17.84
N ARG A 308 9.14 3.15 -18.31
CA ARG A 308 7.80 2.59 -18.51
C ARG A 308 7.78 1.30 -19.31
N GLU A 309 8.43 1.30 -20.47
CA GLU A 309 8.43 0.11 -21.34
C GLU A 309 9.19 -1.05 -20.71
N THR A 310 10.24 -0.76 -19.93
CA THR A 310 10.97 -1.80 -19.19
C THR A 310 10.06 -2.46 -18.15
N VAL A 311 9.32 -1.66 -17.37
CA VAL A 311 8.34 -2.18 -16.40
C VAL A 311 7.23 -2.96 -17.09
N ARG A 312 6.65 -2.44 -18.18
CA ARG A 312 5.62 -3.17 -18.94
C ARG A 312 6.14 -4.51 -19.47
N ASN A 313 7.39 -4.56 -19.92
CA ASN A 313 7.99 -5.82 -20.41
C ASN A 313 8.22 -6.83 -19.28
N LEU A 314 8.60 -6.39 -18.07
CA LEU A 314 8.68 -7.26 -16.90
C LEU A 314 7.31 -7.85 -16.53
N LEU A 315 6.27 -7.02 -16.56
CA LEU A 315 4.92 -7.45 -16.27
C LEU A 315 4.38 -8.44 -17.30
N LYS A 316 4.65 -8.22 -18.60
CA LYS A 316 4.24 -9.12 -19.71
C LYS A 316 4.86 -10.53 -19.65
N GLU A 317 5.78 -10.78 -18.74
CA GLU A 317 6.30 -12.13 -18.50
C GLU A 317 5.31 -13.03 -17.73
N PHE A 318 4.22 -12.48 -17.20
CA PHE A 318 3.20 -13.19 -16.43
C PHE A 318 1.95 -13.45 -17.27
N ASP A 319 1.27 -14.56 -16.98
CA ASP A 319 0.10 -15.00 -17.74
C ASP A 319 -1.13 -14.09 -17.58
N ASN A 320 -1.26 -13.43 -16.38
CA ASN A 320 -2.38 -12.56 -16.08
C ASN A 320 -1.86 -11.30 -15.37
N VAL A 321 -2.09 -10.14 -15.96
CA VAL A 321 -1.62 -8.86 -15.43
C VAL A 321 -2.73 -7.83 -15.44
N HIS A 322 -2.98 -7.21 -14.29
CA HIS A 322 -3.86 -6.07 -14.16
C HIS A 322 -3.11 -4.89 -13.54
N ILE A 323 -3.18 -3.74 -14.19
CA ILE A 323 -2.60 -2.48 -13.71
C ILE A 323 -3.73 -1.64 -13.15
N MET A 324 -3.58 -1.14 -11.93
CA MET A 324 -4.55 -0.27 -11.25
C MET A 324 -3.94 1.11 -11.10
N ALA A 325 -4.61 2.14 -11.62
CA ALA A 325 -4.12 3.52 -11.59
C ALA A 325 -5.23 4.53 -11.27
N GLY A 326 -4.83 5.73 -10.83
CA GLY A 326 -5.68 6.89 -10.56
C GLY A 326 -5.32 8.10 -11.42
N HIS A 327 -5.02 9.23 -10.78
CA HIS A 327 -4.42 10.43 -11.34
C HIS A 327 -5.29 11.24 -12.31
N THR A 328 -5.90 10.60 -13.30
CA THR A 328 -6.62 11.31 -14.37
C THR A 328 -8.03 11.73 -13.98
N HIS A 329 -8.58 11.17 -12.91
CA HIS A 329 -9.97 11.30 -12.49
C HIS A 329 -10.98 10.83 -13.55
N TYR A 330 -10.56 9.90 -14.42
CA TYR A 330 -11.43 9.25 -15.41
C TYR A 330 -11.58 7.77 -15.07
N ALA A 331 -12.79 7.23 -15.26
CA ALA A 331 -13.01 5.79 -15.16
C ALA A 331 -12.85 5.14 -16.55
N GLN A 332 -11.70 4.53 -16.78
CA GLN A 332 -11.35 3.96 -18.09
C GLN A 332 -10.70 2.59 -17.94
N ASN A 333 -10.91 1.73 -18.94
CA ASN A 333 -10.25 0.43 -19.00
C ASN A 333 -9.60 0.26 -20.37
N TYR A 334 -8.38 -0.23 -20.38
CA TYR A 334 -7.61 -0.51 -21.57
C TYR A 334 -7.12 -1.96 -21.57
N ILE A 335 -7.02 -2.54 -22.75
CA ILE A 335 -6.50 -3.90 -22.96
C ILE A 335 -5.36 -3.80 -23.97
N ASP A 336 -4.20 -4.33 -23.60
CA ASP A 336 -3.02 -4.46 -24.48
C ASP A 336 -2.51 -5.91 -24.39
N GLY A 337 -3.01 -6.78 -25.30
CA GLY A 337 -2.81 -8.22 -25.21
C GLY A 337 -3.46 -8.79 -23.96
N ASP A 338 -2.66 -9.42 -23.09
CA ASP A 338 -3.10 -10.02 -21.83
C ASP A 338 -2.96 -9.06 -20.62
N VAL A 339 -2.58 -7.80 -20.86
CA VAL A 339 -2.46 -6.77 -19.83
C VAL A 339 -3.70 -5.88 -19.84
N TYR A 340 -4.38 -5.84 -18.70
CA TYR A 340 -5.50 -4.93 -18.45
C TYR A 340 -5.02 -3.74 -17.64
N GLU A 341 -5.39 -2.53 -18.03
CA GLU A 341 -5.12 -1.32 -17.28
C GLU A 341 -6.43 -0.64 -16.90
N HIS A 342 -6.68 -0.56 -15.59
CA HIS A 342 -7.86 0.04 -14.98
C HIS A 342 -7.49 1.40 -14.40
N ILE A 343 -8.05 2.46 -14.96
CA ILE A 343 -7.90 3.83 -14.47
C ILE A 343 -9.19 4.19 -13.74
N HIS A 344 -9.06 4.71 -12.53
CA HIS A 344 -10.20 4.93 -11.65
C HIS A 344 -10.61 6.40 -11.61
N GLY A 345 -11.92 6.62 -11.59
CA GLY A 345 -12.47 7.92 -11.25
C GLY A 345 -12.14 8.27 -9.79
N ALA A 346 -11.96 9.56 -9.52
CA ALA A 346 -11.58 10.05 -8.21
C ALA A 346 -12.71 9.92 -7.18
N VAL A 347 -12.37 9.47 -5.97
CA VAL A 347 -13.32 9.44 -4.85
C VAL A 347 -13.75 10.84 -4.40
N CYS A 348 -12.94 11.87 -4.70
CA CYS A 348 -13.28 13.27 -4.46
C CYS A 348 -14.20 13.88 -5.54
N GLY A 349 -14.48 13.16 -6.64
CA GLY A 349 -15.14 13.73 -7.80
C GLY A 349 -14.34 14.89 -8.39
N ALA A 350 -14.99 16.00 -8.74
CA ALA A 350 -14.27 17.21 -9.16
C ALA A 350 -13.76 18.00 -7.95
N TRP A 351 -12.69 17.51 -7.31
CA TRP A 351 -12.00 18.16 -6.18
C TRP A 351 -12.95 18.63 -5.06
N TRP A 352 -13.85 17.77 -4.65
CA TRP A 352 -14.87 18.05 -3.63
C TRP A 352 -15.85 19.18 -3.96
N LYS A 353 -15.76 19.79 -5.15
CA LYS A 353 -16.70 20.82 -5.64
C LYS A 353 -17.95 20.19 -6.25
N SER A 354 -17.84 18.99 -6.80
CA SER A 354 -18.92 18.19 -7.36
C SER A 354 -18.73 16.71 -7.01
N THR A 355 -19.81 15.95 -7.02
CA THR A 355 -19.80 14.49 -6.89
C THR A 355 -19.64 13.78 -8.25
N ILE A 356 -19.34 14.53 -9.31
CA ILE A 356 -19.16 14.03 -10.67
C ILE A 356 -17.74 14.37 -11.12
N ASN A 357 -17.03 13.40 -11.65
CA ASN A 357 -15.74 13.55 -12.30
C ASN A 357 -15.89 14.26 -13.67
N VAL A 358 -14.76 14.65 -14.24
CA VAL A 358 -14.74 15.43 -15.51
C VAL A 358 -15.34 14.64 -16.68
N ASP A 359 -15.21 13.31 -16.66
CA ASP A 359 -15.77 12.41 -17.68
C ASP A 359 -17.26 12.06 -17.47
N GLY A 360 -17.88 12.60 -16.44
CA GLY A 360 -19.27 12.29 -16.09
C GLY A 360 -19.45 11.11 -15.15
N THR A 361 -18.38 10.40 -14.80
CA THR A 361 -18.39 9.33 -13.79
C THR A 361 -18.67 9.92 -12.42
N PRO A 362 -19.61 9.37 -11.62
CA PRO A 362 -19.77 9.78 -10.23
C PRO A 362 -18.49 9.53 -9.43
N ASN A 363 -18.29 10.27 -8.35
CA ASN A 363 -17.25 9.93 -7.37
C ASN A 363 -17.51 8.53 -6.79
N GLY A 364 -16.45 7.73 -6.60
CA GLY A 364 -16.60 6.34 -6.17
C GLY A 364 -15.28 5.57 -6.13
N TYR A 365 -15.37 4.27 -6.26
CA TYR A 365 -14.23 3.35 -6.14
C TYR A 365 -14.45 2.08 -6.96
N GLY A 366 -13.34 1.42 -7.34
CA GLY A 366 -13.38 0.13 -8.03
C GLY A 366 -13.53 -1.05 -7.06
N VAL A 367 -14.23 -2.09 -7.46
CA VAL A 367 -14.34 -3.36 -6.73
C VAL A 367 -14.06 -4.51 -7.68
N TYR A 368 -13.12 -5.37 -7.31
CA TYR A 368 -12.62 -6.48 -8.13
C TYR A 368 -12.81 -7.80 -7.40
N ASP A 369 -13.40 -8.77 -8.09
CA ASP A 369 -13.57 -10.14 -7.59
C ASP A 369 -12.42 -11.00 -8.11
N ILE A 370 -11.52 -11.42 -7.22
CA ILE A 370 -10.37 -12.26 -7.55
C ILE A 370 -10.68 -13.72 -7.16
N SER A 371 -10.46 -14.65 -8.10
CA SER A 371 -10.56 -16.08 -7.88
C SER A 371 -9.36 -16.79 -8.51
N GLY A 372 -8.63 -17.53 -7.69
CA GLY A 372 -7.37 -18.15 -8.11
C GLY A 372 -6.41 -17.14 -8.70
N SER A 373 -6.02 -17.32 -9.97
CA SER A 373 -5.08 -16.43 -10.69
C SER A 373 -5.79 -15.42 -11.61
N LYS A 374 -7.07 -15.08 -11.37
CA LYS A 374 -7.84 -14.23 -12.27
C LYS A 374 -8.69 -13.21 -11.54
N ILE A 375 -8.90 -12.07 -12.20
CA ILE A 375 -10.01 -11.17 -11.88
C ILE A 375 -11.22 -11.63 -12.70
N GLU A 376 -12.21 -12.25 -12.03
CA GLU A 376 -13.39 -12.81 -12.66
C GLU A 376 -14.43 -11.74 -13.01
N ASN A 377 -14.49 -10.68 -12.20
CA ASN A 377 -15.43 -9.59 -12.38
C ASN A 377 -14.92 -8.31 -11.73
N TRP A 378 -15.39 -7.17 -12.23
CA TRP A 378 -15.17 -5.88 -11.58
C TRP A 378 -16.30 -4.91 -11.89
N TYR A 379 -16.46 -3.92 -11.03
CA TYR A 379 -17.40 -2.82 -11.23
C TYR A 379 -16.92 -1.56 -10.51
N TYR A 380 -17.37 -0.42 -11.00
CA TYR A 380 -17.21 0.84 -10.30
C TYR A 380 -18.42 1.07 -9.39
N LYS A 381 -18.18 1.38 -8.10
CA LYS A 381 -19.22 1.66 -7.10
C LYS A 381 -19.26 3.17 -6.82
N PRO A 382 -20.28 3.89 -7.30
CA PRO A 382 -20.47 5.29 -6.98
C PRO A 382 -20.77 5.49 -5.49
N THR A 383 -20.16 6.53 -4.90
CA THR A 383 -20.41 6.91 -3.51
C THR A 383 -21.88 7.32 -3.33
N ARG A 384 -22.58 6.69 -2.35
CA ARG A 384 -23.97 6.95 -1.98
C ARG A 384 -25.01 6.64 -3.07
N LEU A 385 -24.60 6.00 -4.15
CA LEU A 385 -25.49 5.60 -5.25
C LEU A 385 -25.39 4.08 -5.51
N SER A 386 -26.38 3.52 -6.21
CA SER A 386 -26.31 2.13 -6.67
C SER A 386 -25.15 1.93 -7.64
N LYS A 387 -24.53 0.73 -7.61
CA LYS A 387 -23.50 0.34 -8.59
C LYS A 387 -23.98 0.41 -10.04
N ASP A 388 -25.28 0.43 -10.27
CA ASP A 388 -25.87 0.53 -11.61
C ASP A 388 -25.87 1.96 -12.16
N PHE A 389 -25.58 2.95 -11.32
CA PHE A 389 -25.50 4.36 -11.72
C PHE A 389 -24.05 4.70 -12.11
N GLN A 390 -23.69 4.53 -13.37
CA GLN A 390 -22.31 4.60 -13.83
C GLN A 390 -21.90 5.96 -14.42
N ILE A 391 -22.85 6.74 -14.96
CA ILE A 391 -22.56 8.01 -15.62
C ILE A 391 -23.74 8.97 -15.49
N ARG A 392 -23.43 10.27 -15.36
CA ARG A 392 -24.42 11.36 -15.47
C ARG A 392 -24.06 12.25 -16.65
N MET A 393 -25.01 12.39 -17.58
CA MET A 393 -24.92 13.33 -18.70
C MET A 393 -25.83 14.53 -18.44
N TYR A 394 -25.36 15.73 -18.81
CA TYR A 394 -26.08 16.99 -18.72
C TYR A 394 -26.33 17.56 -20.11
#